data_c6d6a176976e4cad0ffb7667e3f19f24
#
_entry.id   c6d6a176976e4cad0ffb7667e3f19f24
#
_cell.length_a   1.000
_cell.length_b   1.000
_cell.length_c   1.000
_cell.angle_alpha   90.00
_cell.angle_beta   90.00
_cell.angle_gamma   90.00
#
_symmetry.space_group_name_H-M   'P 1'
#
loop_
_entity.id
_entity.type
_entity.pdbx_description
1 polymer ?
#
loop_
_entity_poly.entity_id
_entity_poly.type
_entity_poly.pdbx_seq_one_letter_code
_entity_poly.pdbx_strand_id
1 'polypeptide(L)'
;MKYLYLFTLVFYFNYLIADEVRDPYENFNRKTFEFNEKLDENILKPIARTYSKFPPKIKIGVSNFFNNLEDVETSINQFLQGKPKKSINDFSRFLINSTIGLVGFIDVASKIGLERHEEDFGQTLAVWGVGQGPYIMLPGLGPSTLRDTLSRPVSSFSSVTFHMTDADVNIALKTIDAIETRERLLDVESLLSGDKYSFVKDAYIQSMNYEIADGIDVQDDFIDDMEDFLID
;
A
#
# COMPACT_ATOMS: atom_id res chain seq x y z
N MET A 1 -11.27 27.18 -22.24
CA MET A 1 -9.94 26.88 -22.85
C MET A 1 -8.83 26.60 -21.83
N LYS A 2 -8.76 27.26 -20.67
CA LYS A 2 -7.68 26.99 -19.67
C LYS A 2 -7.67 25.54 -19.10
N TYR A 3 -8.82 24.89 -18.98
CA TYR A 3 -8.91 23.52 -18.45
C TYR A 3 -8.60 22.44 -19.48
N LEU A 4 -8.64 22.76 -20.77
CA LEU A 4 -8.28 21.84 -21.86
C LEU A 4 -6.76 21.60 -21.88
N TYR A 5 -5.97 22.61 -21.53
CA TYR A 5 -4.51 22.48 -21.45
C TYR A 5 -4.04 21.66 -20.25
N LEU A 6 -4.81 21.67 -19.15
CA LEU A 6 -4.50 20.82 -17.99
C LEU A 6 -4.74 19.33 -18.34
N PHE A 7 -5.81 19.04 -19.08
CA PHE A 7 -6.15 17.69 -19.52
C PHE A 7 -5.14 17.18 -20.57
N THR A 8 -4.68 18.01 -21.49
CA THR A 8 -3.66 17.63 -22.48
C THR A 8 -2.27 17.46 -21.86
N LEU A 9 -1.93 18.18 -20.79
CA LEU A 9 -0.66 18.02 -20.08
C LEU A 9 -0.59 16.65 -19.38
N VAL A 10 -1.71 16.18 -18.82
CA VAL A 10 -1.81 14.85 -18.21
C VAL A 10 -1.65 13.73 -19.26
N PHE A 11 -2.15 13.93 -20.49
CA PHE A 11 -2.01 12.95 -21.57
C PHE A 11 -0.60 12.93 -22.23
N TYR A 12 0.17 14.00 -22.16
CA TYR A 12 1.53 14.02 -22.69
C TYR A 12 2.55 13.29 -21.80
N PHE A 13 2.21 13.07 -20.52
CA PHE A 13 3.03 12.23 -19.62
C PHE A 13 2.88 10.72 -19.89
N ASN A 14 1.89 10.31 -20.69
CA ASN A 14 1.63 8.90 -20.99
C ASN A 14 2.61 8.24 -21.98
N TYR A 15 3.60 8.95 -22.50
CA TYR A 15 4.62 8.40 -23.39
C TYR A 15 5.94 8.02 -22.69
N LEU A 16 5.98 8.08 -21.38
CA LEU A 16 7.04 7.45 -20.58
C LEU A 16 6.61 6.01 -20.24
N ILE A 17 6.60 5.18 -21.28
CA ILE A 17 6.80 3.73 -21.39
C ILE A 17 6.99 3.03 -20.03
N ALA A 18 6.32 1.88 -19.88
CA ALA A 18 6.63 0.79 -18.97
C ALA A 18 8.11 0.37 -19.07
N ASP A 19 8.99 1.17 -18.53
CA ASP A 19 10.41 0.93 -18.43
C ASP A 19 10.73 0.67 -16.96
N GLU A 20 11.66 -0.22 -16.67
CA GLU A 20 12.22 -0.50 -15.36
C GLU A 20 12.19 0.74 -14.47
N VAL A 21 11.61 0.65 -13.27
CA VAL A 21 11.52 1.82 -12.37
C VAL A 21 12.91 2.34 -12.09
N ARG A 22 13.27 3.42 -12.77
CA ARG A 22 14.59 4.02 -12.69
C ARG A 22 14.76 4.67 -11.33
N ASP A 23 15.94 4.52 -10.77
CA ASP A 23 16.37 5.20 -9.56
C ASP A 23 17.42 6.29 -9.86
N PRO A 24 17.03 7.39 -10.53
CA PRO A 24 17.95 8.46 -10.86
C PRO A 24 18.45 9.23 -9.63
N TYR A 25 17.78 9.03 -8.49
CA TYR A 25 18.09 9.69 -7.22
C TYR A 25 18.73 8.75 -6.21
N GLU A 26 19.35 7.63 -6.64
CA GLU A 26 19.89 6.58 -5.76
C GLU A 26 20.74 7.14 -4.62
N ASN A 27 21.66 8.07 -4.90
CA ASN A 27 22.51 8.67 -3.87
C ASN A 27 21.71 9.42 -2.77
N PHE A 28 20.63 10.08 -3.14
CA PHE A 28 19.72 10.74 -2.20
C PHE A 28 18.89 9.69 -1.47
N ASN A 29 18.32 8.74 -2.20
CA ASN A 29 17.46 7.69 -1.67
C ASN A 29 18.21 6.81 -0.65
N ARG A 30 19.46 6.45 -0.90
CA ARG A 30 20.31 5.72 0.06
C ARG A 30 20.55 6.48 1.36
N LYS A 31 20.79 7.80 1.28
CA LYS A 31 20.96 8.62 2.50
C LYS A 31 19.66 8.71 3.30
N THR A 32 18.53 8.83 2.60
CA THR A 32 17.22 8.83 3.25
C THR A 32 16.91 7.46 3.86
N PHE A 33 17.28 6.37 3.18
CA PHE A 33 17.16 5.01 3.70
C PHE A 33 17.97 4.83 4.98
N GLU A 34 19.24 5.26 5.00
CA GLU A 34 20.08 5.23 6.22
C GLU A 34 19.47 6.04 7.37
N PHE A 35 18.86 7.18 7.06
CA PHE A 35 18.12 7.96 8.06
C PHE A 35 16.92 7.18 8.60
N ASN A 36 16.12 6.56 7.71
CA ASN A 36 14.97 5.76 8.07
C ASN A 36 15.38 4.51 8.88
N GLU A 37 16.47 3.83 8.51
CA GLU A 37 17.01 2.72 9.31
C GLU A 37 17.37 3.16 10.74
N LYS A 38 18.06 4.30 10.89
CA LYS A 38 18.39 4.82 12.23
C LYS A 38 17.15 5.17 13.03
N LEU A 39 16.13 5.75 12.39
CA LEU A 39 14.85 6.05 13.04
C LEU A 39 14.16 4.76 13.49
N ASP A 40 14.13 3.75 12.62
CA ASP A 40 13.57 2.44 12.94
C ASP A 40 14.31 1.76 14.10
N GLU A 41 15.62 1.63 14.01
CA GLU A 41 16.44 0.93 15.01
C GLU A 41 16.34 1.57 16.40
N ASN A 42 16.23 2.90 16.47
CA ASN A 42 16.24 3.62 17.75
C ASN A 42 14.83 3.87 18.31
N ILE A 43 13.78 3.88 17.48
CA ILE A 43 12.43 4.25 17.90
C ILE A 43 11.42 3.15 17.57
N LEU A 44 11.16 2.87 16.29
CA LEU A 44 10.05 1.98 15.90
C LEU A 44 10.29 0.53 16.33
N LYS A 45 11.46 -0.01 16.04
CA LYS A 45 11.81 -1.40 16.33
C LYS A 45 11.76 -1.75 17.83
N PRO A 46 12.29 -0.94 18.78
CA PRO A 46 12.10 -1.18 20.19
C PRO A 46 10.65 -1.19 20.65
N ILE A 47 9.83 -0.29 20.09
CA ILE A 47 8.40 -0.22 20.41
C ILE A 47 7.67 -1.44 19.82
N ALA A 48 7.93 -1.78 18.56
CA ALA A 48 7.35 -2.96 17.89
C ALA A 48 7.72 -4.27 18.63
N ARG A 49 8.95 -4.42 19.10
CA ARG A 49 9.37 -5.55 19.95
C ARG A 49 8.62 -5.59 21.30
N THR A 50 8.25 -4.45 21.84
CA THR A 50 7.42 -4.41 23.05
C THR A 50 5.98 -4.80 22.73
N TYR A 51 5.44 -4.30 21.61
CA TYR A 51 4.12 -4.64 21.11
C TYR A 51 4.01 -6.13 20.76
N SER A 52 5.07 -6.77 20.23
CA SER A 52 5.06 -8.20 19.89
C SER A 52 4.77 -9.12 21.10
N LYS A 53 4.98 -8.63 22.33
CA LYS A 53 4.69 -9.37 23.56
C LYS A 53 3.20 -9.38 23.95
N PHE A 54 2.39 -8.58 23.26
CA PHE A 54 0.93 -8.59 23.50
C PHE A 54 0.28 -9.91 23.04
N PRO A 55 -0.82 -10.32 23.69
CA PRO A 55 -1.53 -11.53 23.28
C PRO A 55 -1.93 -11.50 21.80
N PRO A 56 -1.79 -12.62 21.05
CA PRO A 56 -2.10 -12.66 19.63
C PRO A 56 -3.50 -12.17 19.28
N LYS A 57 -4.49 -12.45 20.12
CA LYS A 57 -5.87 -11.98 19.88
C LYS A 57 -6.01 -10.46 19.90
N ILE A 58 -5.21 -9.77 20.72
CA ILE A 58 -5.21 -8.29 20.75
C ILE A 58 -4.57 -7.76 19.47
N LYS A 59 -3.42 -8.30 19.07
CA LYS A 59 -2.73 -7.90 17.84
C LYS A 59 -3.61 -8.10 16.61
N ILE A 60 -4.23 -9.28 16.48
CA ILE A 60 -5.19 -9.57 15.40
C ILE A 60 -6.36 -8.57 15.42
N GLY A 61 -6.88 -8.23 16.59
CA GLY A 61 -7.97 -7.25 16.70
C GLY A 61 -7.55 -5.85 16.25
N VAL A 62 -6.33 -5.43 16.58
CA VAL A 62 -5.78 -4.13 16.14
C VAL A 62 -5.57 -4.12 14.62
N SER A 63 -4.99 -5.18 14.06
CA SER A 63 -4.83 -5.34 12.62
C SER A 63 -6.18 -5.29 11.89
N ASN A 64 -7.16 -6.06 12.36
CA ASN A 64 -8.51 -6.04 11.79
C ASN A 64 -9.16 -4.65 11.84
N PHE A 65 -8.94 -3.91 12.92
CA PHE A 65 -9.46 -2.54 13.06
C PHE A 65 -8.91 -1.62 11.97
N PHE A 66 -7.58 -1.62 11.73
CA PHE A 66 -6.99 -0.80 10.68
C PHE A 66 -7.42 -1.25 9.29
N ASN A 67 -7.40 -2.56 9.04
CA ASN A 67 -7.91 -3.14 7.79
C ASN A 67 -9.37 -2.71 7.50
N ASN A 68 -10.22 -2.69 8.53
CA ASN A 68 -11.60 -2.24 8.38
C ASN A 68 -11.70 -0.74 8.03
N LEU A 69 -10.80 0.10 8.53
CA LEU A 69 -10.76 1.51 8.13
C LEU A 69 -10.28 1.67 6.68
N GLU A 70 -9.33 0.85 6.24
CA GLU A 70 -8.81 0.82 4.87
C GLU A 70 -9.84 0.30 3.87
N ASP A 71 -10.75 -0.62 4.25
CA ASP A 71 -11.82 -1.13 3.36
C ASP A 71 -12.65 0.01 2.73
N VAL A 72 -12.76 1.18 3.38
CA VAL A 72 -13.45 2.36 2.83
C VAL A 72 -12.66 2.97 1.68
N GLU A 73 -11.36 3.20 1.87
CA GLU A 73 -10.47 3.74 0.84
C GLU A 73 -10.38 2.77 -0.34
N THR A 74 -10.18 1.49 -0.07
CA THR A 74 -10.20 0.41 -1.06
C THR A 74 -11.48 0.43 -1.88
N SER A 75 -12.65 0.49 -1.25
CA SER A 75 -13.94 0.54 -1.92
C SER A 75 -14.06 1.74 -2.87
N ILE A 76 -13.63 2.93 -2.44
CA ILE A 76 -13.64 4.14 -3.27
C ILE A 76 -12.73 3.96 -4.49
N ASN A 77 -11.51 3.47 -4.29
CA ASN A 77 -10.54 3.29 -5.36
C ASN A 77 -11.00 2.23 -6.38
N GLN A 78 -11.56 1.11 -5.93
CA GLN A 78 -12.14 0.11 -6.81
C GLN A 78 -13.28 0.67 -7.66
N PHE A 79 -14.13 1.53 -7.06
CA PHE A 79 -15.17 2.20 -7.85
C PHE A 79 -14.58 3.10 -8.93
N LEU A 80 -13.55 3.89 -8.60
CA LEU A 80 -12.83 4.77 -9.53
C LEU A 80 -12.09 3.98 -10.63
N GLN A 81 -11.68 2.75 -10.35
CA GLN A 81 -11.05 1.83 -11.30
C GLN A 81 -12.07 1.08 -12.18
N GLY A 82 -13.38 1.28 -11.98
CA GLY A 82 -14.42 0.58 -12.72
C GLY A 82 -14.66 -0.86 -12.26
N LYS A 83 -14.33 -1.19 -11.01
CA LYS A 83 -14.51 -2.49 -10.37
C LYS A 83 -15.69 -2.47 -9.35
N PRO A 84 -16.96 -2.19 -9.75
CA PRO A 84 -18.05 -1.92 -8.81
C PRO A 84 -18.41 -3.13 -7.93
N LYS A 85 -18.18 -4.35 -8.39
CA LYS A 85 -18.46 -5.56 -7.59
C LYS A 85 -17.49 -5.68 -6.42
N LYS A 86 -16.20 -5.45 -6.65
CA LYS A 86 -15.16 -5.44 -5.60
C LYS A 86 -15.43 -4.27 -4.64
N SER A 87 -15.76 -3.09 -5.17
CA SER A 87 -16.14 -1.91 -4.36
C SER A 87 -17.28 -2.20 -3.39
N ILE A 88 -18.38 -2.79 -3.87
CA ILE A 88 -19.52 -3.18 -3.00
C ILE A 88 -19.09 -4.23 -1.97
N ASN A 89 -18.25 -5.18 -2.35
CA ASN A 89 -17.72 -6.18 -1.43
C ASN A 89 -16.99 -5.52 -0.25
N ASP A 90 -16.00 -4.65 -0.52
CA ASP A 90 -15.18 -4.06 0.53
C ASP A 90 -15.96 -3.02 1.36
N PHE A 91 -16.88 -2.28 0.74
CA PHE A 91 -17.79 -1.44 1.50
C PHE A 91 -18.71 -2.25 2.43
N SER A 92 -19.18 -3.42 1.98
CA SER A 92 -19.97 -4.33 2.81
C SER A 92 -19.15 -4.91 3.95
N ARG A 93 -17.87 -5.22 3.73
CA ARG A 93 -16.93 -5.62 4.77
C ARG A 93 -16.84 -4.56 5.86
N PHE A 94 -16.58 -3.31 5.46
CA PHE A 94 -16.54 -2.17 6.38
C PHE A 94 -17.80 -2.09 7.23
N LEU A 95 -19.00 -2.15 6.65
CA LEU A 95 -20.25 -2.06 7.38
C LEU A 95 -20.46 -3.22 8.36
N ILE A 96 -20.19 -4.46 7.93
CA ILE A 96 -20.35 -5.65 8.76
C ILE A 96 -19.36 -5.65 9.91
N ASN A 97 -18.09 -5.39 9.64
CA ASN A 97 -17.04 -5.40 10.64
C ASN A 97 -17.19 -4.24 11.63
N SER A 98 -17.63 -3.07 11.16
CA SER A 98 -17.89 -1.91 12.04
C SER A 98 -19.09 -2.12 12.96
N THR A 99 -20.12 -2.86 12.52
CA THR A 99 -21.35 -3.07 13.31
C THR A 99 -21.29 -4.36 14.14
N ILE A 100 -21.16 -5.51 13.48
CA ILE A 100 -21.17 -6.84 14.12
C ILE A 100 -19.78 -7.19 14.65
N GLY A 101 -18.72 -6.71 13.99
CA GLY A 101 -17.32 -6.98 14.30
C GLY A 101 -16.72 -6.08 15.39
N LEU A 102 -17.52 -5.39 16.22
CA LEU A 102 -17.06 -4.51 17.29
C LEU A 102 -16.11 -3.41 16.78
N VAL A 103 -16.62 -2.55 15.90
CA VAL A 103 -15.85 -1.45 15.27
C VAL A 103 -14.63 -1.96 14.49
N GLY A 104 -14.74 -3.14 13.90
CA GLY A 104 -13.67 -3.73 13.08
C GLY A 104 -12.68 -4.63 13.83
N PHE A 105 -12.76 -4.75 15.15
CA PHE A 105 -11.85 -5.64 15.92
C PHE A 105 -12.00 -7.13 15.57
N ILE A 106 -13.15 -7.54 15.09
CA ILE A 106 -13.45 -8.91 14.66
C ILE A 106 -13.80 -8.86 13.18
N ASP A 107 -13.01 -9.54 12.35
CA ASP A 107 -13.33 -9.70 10.94
C ASP A 107 -14.43 -10.77 10.77
N VAL A 108 -15.67 -10.31 10.80
CA VAL A 108 -16.86 -11.13 10.57
C VAL A 108 -17.08 -11.32 9.06
N ALA A 109 -16.75 -10.32 8.26
CA ALA A 109 -16.95 -10.31 6.82
C ALA A 109 -16.19 -11.47 6.13
N SER A 110 -14.94 -11.72 6.48
CA SER A 110 -14.18 -12.86 5.95
C SER A 110 -14.81 -14.21 6.34
N LYS A 111 -15.42 -14.31 7.52
CA LYS A 111 -16.08 -15.56 7.97
C LYS A 111 -17.34 -15.90 7.17
N ILE A 112 -17.94 -14.92 6.52
CA ILE A 112 -19.11 -15.12 5.66
C ILE A 112 -18.76 -15.12 4.16
N GLY A 113 -17.44 -15.14 3.83
CA GLY A 113 -16.95 -15.32 2.47
C GLY A 113 -16.75 -14.02 1.69
N LEU A 114 -16.68 -12.86 2.33
CA LEU A 114 -16.29 -11.61 1.68
C LEU A 114 -14.76 -11.49 1.71
N GLU A 115 -14.13 -11.56 0.55
CA GLU A 115 -12.68 -11.42 0.39
C GLU A 115 -12.25 -9.97 0.61
N ARG A 116 -11.07 -9.77 1.23
CA ARG A 116 -10.47 -8.46 1.40
C ARG A 116 -9.57 -8.13 0.21
N HIS A 117 -9.67 -6.90 -0.27
CA HIS A 117 -8.77 -6.34 -1.27
C HIS A 117 -8.03 -5.14 -0.66
N GLU A 118 -6.97 -4.72 -1.34
CA GLU A 118 -6.19 -3.53 -0.96
C GLU A 118 -6.01 -2.65 -2.20
N GLU A 119 -6.52 -1.43 -2.15
CA GLU A 119 -6.46 -0.49 -3.26
C GLU A 119 -6.27 0.93 -2.74
N ASP A 120 -5.34 1.64 -3.36
CA ASP A 120 -5.06 3.03 -3.07
C ASP A 120 -5.22 3.94 -4.31
N PHE A 121 -5.04 5.24 -4.12
CA PHE A 121 -5.17 6.18 -5.24
C PHE A 121 -3.97 6.11 -6.21
N GLY A 122 -2.80 5.64 -5.78
CA GLY A 122 -1.65 5.37 -6.64
C GLY A 122 -1.93 4.25 -7.64
N GLN A 123 -2.56 3.17 -7.18
CA GLN A 123 -3.04 2.08 -8.02
C GLN A 123 -4.15 2.56 -8.98
N THR A 124 -5.08 3.39 -8.51
CA THR A 124 -6.10 4.02 -9.35
C THR A 124 -5.48 4.85 -10.47
N LEU A 125 -4.46 5.66 -10.17
CA LEU A 125 -3.73 6.41 -11.19
C LEU A 125 -3.01 5.49 -12.18
N ALA A 126 -2.47 4.35 -11.72
CA ALA A 126 -1.87 3.34 -12.60
C ALA A 126 -2.88 2.77 -13.59
N VAL A 127 -4.05 2.36 -13.11
CA VAL A 127 -5.16 1.85 -13.97
C VAL A 127 -5.60 2.92 -14.98
N TRP A 128 -5.54 4.20 -14.60
CA TRP A 128 -5.82 5.31 -15.52
C TRP A 128 -4.65 5.62 -16.49
N GLY A 129 -3.54 4.85 -16.44
CA GLY A 129 -2.39 4.97 -17.35
C GLY A 129 -1.33 5.94 -16.90
N VAL A 130 -1.34 6.41 -15.64
CA VAL A 130 -0.26 7.25 -15.10
C VAL A 130 0.94 6.37 -14.75
N GLY A 131 2.07 6.59 -15.42
CA GLY A 131 3.32 5.85 -15.17
C GLY A 131 3.84 6.06 -13.73
N GLN A 132 4.57 5.07 -13.21
CA GLN A 132 5.13 5.10 -11.85
C GLN A 132 6.09 6.27 -11.62
N GLY A 133 6.85 6.66 -12.64
CA GLY A 133 7.93 7.63 -12.53
C GLY A 133 9.13 7.09 -11.73
N PRO A 134 10.07 7.95 -11.35
CA PRO A 134 11.26 7.56 -10.61
C PRO A 134 10.93 7.06 -9.20
N TYR A 135 11.77 6.12 -8.71
CA TYR A 135 11.74 5.68 -7.34
C TYR A 135 12.20 6.79 -6.38
N ILE A 136 11.53 6.93 -5.24
CA ILE A 136 11.80 7.94 -4.22
C ILE A 136 11.72 7.29 -2.83
N MET A 137 12.77 7.43 -2.04
CA MET A 137 12.75 7.08 -0.61
C MET A 137 12.32 8.30 0.21
N LEU A 138 11.17 8.20 0.87
CA LEU A 138 10.61 9.29 1.67
C LEU A 138 11.11 9.24 3.11
N PRO A 139 11.56 10.39 3.69
CA PRO A 139 11.98 10.43 5.09
C PRO A 139 10.83 10.06 6.04
N GLY A 140 11.03 9.05 6.86
CA GLY A 140 10.05 8.56 7.84
C GLY A 140 8.84 7.81 7.25
N LEU A 141 8.67 7.78 5.92
CA LEU A 141 7.54 7.14 5.24
C LEU A 141 7.94 5.94 4.38
N GLY A 142 9.25 5.74 4.15
CA GLY A 142 9.77 4.58 3.43
C GLY A 142 9.74 4.69 1.90
N PRO A 143 9.75 3.54 1.19
CA PRO A 143 9.80 3.47 -0.26
C PRO A 143 8.53 4.04 -0.91
N SER A 144 8.69 4.63 -2.10
CA SER A 144 7.61 5.21 -2.90
C SER A 144 8.06 5.39 -4.35
N THR A 145 7.12 5.72 -5.23
CA THR A 145 7.40 6.27 -6.56
C THR A 145 6.93 7.72 -6.63
N LEU A 146 7.26 8.42 -7.72
CA LEU A 146 6.75 9.78 -7.93
C LEU A 146 5.21 9.78 -7.99
N ARG A 147 4.60 8.84 -8.72
CA ARG A 147 3.14 8.68 -8.78
C ARG A 147 2.54 8.50 -7.40
N ASP A 148 3.06 7.54 -6.63
CA ASP A 148 2.49 7.18 -5.33
C ASP A 148 2.75 8.28 -4.29
N THR A 149 3.88 8.99 -4.38
CA THR A 149 4.14 10.17 -3.55
C THR A 149 3.11 11.29 -3.82
N LEU A 150 2.78 11.53 -5.09
CA LEU A 150 1.79 12.54 -5.48
C LEU A 150 0.34 12.12 -5.21
N SER A 151 0.06 10.83 -5.14
CA SER A 151 -1.26 10.29 -4.79
C SER A 151 -1.58 10.39 -3.29
N ARG A 152 -0.56 10.35 -2.41
CA ARG A 152 -0.72 10.33 -0.93
C ARG A 152 -1.66 11.40 -0.36
N PRO A 153 -1.65 12.67 -0.82
CA PRO A 153 -2.61 13.67 -0.32
C PRO A 153 -4.06 13.28 -0.61
N VAL A 154 -4.34 12.67 -1.77
CA VAL A 154 -5.68 12.21 -2.16
C VAL A 154 -6.07 10.97 -1.36
N SER A 155 -5.17 9.98 -1.26
CA SER A 155 -5.34 8.81 -0.38
C SER A 155 -5.61 9.23 1.06
N SER A 156 -4.85 10.18 1.59
CA SER A 156 -5.09 10.69 2.95
C SER A 156 -6.47 11.33 3.09
N PHE A 157 -6.96 12.01 2.05
CA PHE A 157 -8.29 12.63 2.08
C PHE A 157 -9.42 11.60 2.00
N SER A 158 -9.25 10.47 1.31
CA SER A 158 -10.22 9.37 1.27
C SER A 158 -10.21 8.49 2.52
N SER A 159 -9.16 8.56 3.33
CA SER A 159 -9.04 7.80 4.57
C SER A 159 -10.03 8.28 5.64
N VAL A 160 -10.67 7.32 6.31
CA VAL A 160 -11.60 7.59 7.44
C VAL A 160 -10.89 8.37 8.55
N THR A 161 -9.63 8.07 8.83
CA THR A 161 -8.86 8.72 9.89
C THR A 161 -8.63 10.21 9.63
N PHE A 162 -8.59 10.65 8.37
CA PHE A 162 -8.43 12.06 8.01
C PHE A 162 -9.60 12.92 8.46
N HIS A 163 -10.80 12.35 8.52
CA HIS A 163 -12.03 13.07 8.90
C HIS A 163 -12.28 13.10 10.40
N MET A 164 -11.42 12.46 11.20
CA MET A 164 -11.48 12.58 12.64
C MET A 164 -11.09 14.01 13.06
N THR A 165 -11.93 14.65 13.84
CA THR A 165 -11.82 16.06 14.21
C THR A 165 -10.62 16.39 15.10
N ASP A 166 -10.07 15.41 15.83
CA ASP A 166 -8.94 15.58 16.73
C ASP A 166 -7.63 15.16 16.06
N ALA A 167 -6.75 16.14 15.84
CA ALA A 167 -5.42 15.89 15.28
C ALA A 167 -4.60 14.87 16.12
N ASP A 168 -4.74 14.94 17.44
CA ASP A 168 -4.06 14.04 18.38
C ASP A 168 -4.52 12.59 18.20
N VAL A 169 -5.82 12.37 17.98
CA VAL A 169 -6.38 11.03 17.71
C VAL A 169 -5.85 10.48 16.38
N ASN A 170 -5.80 11.32 15.34
CA ASN A 170 -5.24 10.93 14.06
C ASN A 170 -3.76 10.52 14.16
N ILE A 171 -2.96 11.31 14.88
CA ILE A 171 -1.55 11.01 15.11
C ILE A 171 -1.41 9.70 15.88
N ALA A 172 -2.22 9.50 16.93
CA ALA A 172 -2.20 8.28 17.72
C ALA A 172 -2.55 7.04 16.89
N LEU A 173 -3.60 7.09 16.08
CA LEU A 173 -4.01 6.00 15.21
C LEU A 173 -2.91 5.65 14.19
N LYS A 174 -2.37 6.64 13.48
CA LYS A 174 -1.26 6.42 12.53
C LYS A 174 -0.01 5.87 13.22
N THR A 175 0.25 6.28 14.45
CA THR A 175 1.39 5.76 15.23
C THR A 175 1.18 4.30 15.61
N ILE A 176 -0.02 3.93 16.05
CA ILE A 176 -0.35 2.54 16.40
C ILE A 176 -0.30 1.65 15.15
N ASP A 177 -0.83 2.12 14.04
CA ASP A 177 -0.80 1.44 12.75
C ASP A 177 0.64 1.19 12.28
N ALA A 178 1.50 2.22 12.33
CA ALA A 178 2.92 2.07 12.00
C ALA A 178 3.65 1.07 12.92
N ILE A 179 3.31 1.01 14.22
CA ILE A 179 3.88 0.05 15.18
C ILE A 179 3.41 -1.37 14.84
N GLU A 180 2.14 -1.55 14.54
CA GLU A 180 1.53 -2.83 14.16
C GLU A 180 2.16 -3.35 12.86
N THR A 181 2.22 -2.52 11.83
CA THR A 181 2.86 -2.85 10.55
C THR A 181 4.34 -3.21 10.74
N ARG A 182 5.07 -2.46 11.56
CA ARG A 182 6.49 -2.77 11.85
C ARG A 182 6.65 -4.07 12.62
N GLU A 183 5.73 -4.40 13.51
CA GLU A 183 5.78 -5.68 14.24
C GLU A 183 5.65 -6.87 13.31
N ARG A 184 4.77 -6.84 12.34
CA ARG A 184 4.62 -7.89 11.32
C ARG A 184 5.90 -8.12 10.52
N LEU A 185 6.71 -7.09 10.34
CA LEU A 185 7.96 -7.15 9.58
C LEU A 185 9.19 -7.59 10.40
N LEU A 186 9.08 -7.77 11.74
CA LEU A 186 10.22 -8.15 12.57
C LEU A 186 10.85 -9.49 12.17
N ASP A 187 10.05 -10.46 11.81
CA ASP A 187 10.52 -11.80 11.45
C ASP A 187 11.14 -11.81 10.03
N VAL A 188 10.56 -11.02 9.12
CA VAL A 188 11.03 -10.90 7.73
C VAL A 188 12.41 -10.23 7.67
N GLU A 189 12.70 -9.30 8.58
CA GLU A 189 13.99 -8.61 8.64
C GLU A 189 15.18 -9.58 8.78
N SER A 190 14.99 -10.71 9.44
CA SER A 190 16.03 -11.72 9.62
C SER A 190 16.43 -12.43 8.32
N LEU A 191 15.60 -12.35 7.29
CA LEU A 191 15.81 -12.94 5.97
C LEU A 191 16.57 -11.99 5.03
N LEU A 192 16.71 -10.70 5.41
CA LEU A 192 17.40 -9.71 4.59
C LEU A 192 18.90 -10.00 4.57
N SER A 193 19.43 -10.30 3.39
CA SER A 193 20.86 -10.49 3.15
C SER A 193 21.34 -9.59 2.03
N GLY A 194 22.59 -9.14 2.10
CA GLY A 194 23.18 -8.28 1.08
C GLY A 194 22.84 -6.79 1.23
N ASP A 195 22.63 -6.10 0.11
CA ASP A 195 22.30 -4.67 0.10
C ASP A 195 20.82 -4.46 0.45
N LYS A 196 20.54 -4.12 1.70
CA LYS A 196 19.19 -3.87 2.21
C LYS A 196 18.42 -2.81 1.42
N TYR A 197 19.10 -1.75 0.97
CA TYR A 197 18.45 -0.71 0.19
C TYR A 197 17.90 -1.26 -1.12
N SER A 198 18.71 -1.98 -1.88
CA SER A 198 18.28 -2.60 -3.13
C SER A 198 17.16 -3.60 -2.89
N PHE A 199 17.29 -4.44 -1.86
CA PHE A 199 16.22 -5.39 -1.51
C PHE A 199 14.88 -4.69 -1.22
N VAL A 200 14.88 -3.65 -0.39
CA VAL A 200 13.63 -2.92 -0.04
C VAL A 200 13.04 -2.23 -1.26
N LYS A 201 13.89 -1.65 -2.12
CA LYS A 201 13.44 -1.04 -3.37
C LYS A 201 12.76 -2.08 -4.28
N ASP A 202 13.44 -3.20 -4.52
CA ASP A 202 12.95 -4.23 -5.44
C ASP A 202 11.68 -4.92 -4.91
N ALA A 203 11.62 -5.21 -3.61
CA ALA A 203 10.43 -5.74 -2.95
C ALA A 203 9.23 -4.77 -3.06
N TYR A 204 9.45 -3.46 -2.86
CA TYR A 204 8.41 -2.45 -3.02
C TYR A 204 7.88 -2.40 -4.45
N ILE A 205 8.78 -2.39 -5.45
CA ILE A 205 8.40 -2.33 -6.85
C ILE A 205 7.62 -3.57 -7.27
N GLN A 206 8.06 -4.76 -6.83
CA GLN A 206 7.38 -6.03 -7.12
C GLN A 206 6.00 -6.08 -6.47
N SER A 207 5.88 -5.72 -5.18
CA SER A 207 4.58 -5.65 -4.50
C SER A 207 3.61 -4.72 -5.21
N MET A 208 4.08 -3.52 -5.58
CA MET A 208 3.25 -2.54 -6.26
C MET A 208 2.79 -3.01 -7.64
N ASN A 209 3.67 -3.67 -8.40
CA ASN A 209 3.29 -4.23 -9.70
C ASN A 209 2.26 -5.36 -9.56
N TYR A 210 2.44 -6.23 -8.57
CA TYR A 210 1.49 -7.30 -8.25
C TYR A 210 0.11 -6.77 -7.85
N GLU A 211 0.08 -5.72 -7.02
CA GLU A 211 -1.17 -5.07 -6.60
C GLU A 211 -1.89 -4.39 -7.78
N ILE A 212 -1.15 -3.67 -8.64
CA ILE A 212 -1.72 -3.04 -9.85
C ILE A 212 -2.31 -4.08 -10.82
N ALA A 213 -1.70 -5.27 -10.88
CA ALA A 213 -2.16 -6.40 -11.69
C ALA A 213 -3.29 -7.22 -11.02
N ASP A 214 -3.91 -6.72 -9.93
CA ASP A 214 -4.98 -7.44 -9.19
C ASP A 214 -4.54 -8.82 -8.65
N GLY A 215 -3.28 -8.99 -8.31
CA GLY A 215 -2.75 -10.24 -7.80
C GLY A 215 -2.41 -11.27 -8.89
N ILE A 216 -2.45 -10.89 -10.15
CA ILE A 216 -1.98 -11.74 -11.26
C ILE A 216 -0.45 -11.59 -11.33
N ASP A 217 0.27 -12.69 -11.18
CA ASP A 217 1.72 -12.68 -11.39
C ASP A 217 2.02 -12.64 -12.89
N VAL A 218 2.54 -11.51 -13.35
CA VAL A 218 2.89 -11.30 -14.79
C VAL A 218 3.98 -12.29 -15.24
N GLN A 219 4.69 -12.94 -14.31
CA GLN A 219 5.64 -13.98 -14.64
C GLN A 219 4.98 -15.35 -14.91
N ASP A 220 3.85 -15.64 -14.30
CA ASP A 220 3.11 -16.89 -14.57
C ASP A 220 2.54 -16.88 -15.98
N ASP A 221 2.00 -15.75 -16.49
CA ASP A 221 1.53 -15.64 -17.87
C ASP A 221 2.63 -15.95 -18.90
N PHE A 222 3.88 -15.56 -18.61
CA PHE A 222 5.02 -15.85 -19.50
C PHE A 222 5.44 -17.33 -19.46
N ILE A 223 5.25 -18.00 -18.35
CA ILE A 223 5.53 -19.44 -18.19
C ILE A 223 4.47 -20.25 -18.92
N ASP A 224 3.19 -19.88 -18.77
CA ASP A 224 2.07 -20.52 -19.46
C ASP A 224 2.19 -20.36 -20.99
N ASP A 225 2.53 -19.15 -21.48
CA ASP A 225 2.81 -18.90 -22.91
C ASP A 225 4.00 -19.70 -23.44
N MET A 226 5.04 -19.94 -22.61
CA MET A 226 6.18 -20.77 -22.99
C MET A 226 5.85 -22.26 -22.99
N GLU A 227 5.02 -22.74 -22.08
CA GLU A 227 4.57 -24.15 -22.07
C GLU A 227 3.72 -24.46 -23.30
N ASP A 228 2.80 -23.56 -23.69
CA ASP A 228 2.00 -23.70 -24.90
C ASP A 228 2.86 -23.73 -26.18
N PHE A 229 3.95 -22.94 -26.20
CA PHE A 229 4.88 -22.91 -27.35
C PHE A 229 5.78 -24.16 -27.46
N LEU A 230 6.00 -24.88 -26.36
CA LEU A 230 6.84 -26.09 -26.32
C LEU A 230 6.04 -27.38 -26.58
N ILE A 231 4.69 -27.30 -26.64
CA ILE A 231 3.81 -28.45 -26.88
C ILE A 231 3.42 -28.59 -28.38
N ASP A 232 3.63 -27.55 -29.20
CA ASP A 232 3.45 -27.56 -30.65
C ASP A 232 4.75 -27.92 -31.39
#